data_646f94b45be1f65c914ef3168b74588e
#
_entry.id   646f94b45be1f65c914ef3168b74588e
#
_cell.length_a   1.000
_cell.length_b   1.000
_cell.length_c   1.000
_cell.angle_alpha   90.00
_cell.angle_beta   90.00
_cell.angle_gamma   90.00
#
_symmetry.space_group_name_H-M   'P 1'
#
loop_
_entity.id
_entity.type
_entity.pdbx_description
1 polymer ?
#
loop_
_entity_poly.entity_id
_entity_poly.type
_entity_poly.pdbx_seq_one_letter_code
_entity_poly.pdbx_strand_id
1 'polypeptide(L)'
;MANDSTQSHSDMLMSNEWPSFLANLAQSRRGQPIVIEQDDDLLLQHPPGRGAPLQGIELRTAHKQQLLVITTTAQTYTIESPNLIWAIRNEQGELVAVEILDTQERRFIMRFVSED
;
A
#
# COMPACT_ATOMS: atom_id res chain seq x y z
N MET A 1 -4.79 29.62 13.32
CA MET A 1 -4.39 29.10 13.10
C MET A 1 -4.49 28.27 12.31
N ALA A 2 -4.11 28.11 11.64
CA ALA A 2 -4.12 27.30 10.67
C ALA A 2 -4.26 26.11 10.89
N ASN A 3 -4.57 25.43 10.36
CA ASN A 3 -4.53 24.36 10.60
C ASN A 3 -4.41 23.57 9.65
N ASP A 4 -3.88 22.72 9.61
CA ASP A 4 -3.56 21.79 8.67
C ASP A 4 -4.39 20.63 8.73
N SER A 5 -5.56 20.72 9.21
CA SER A 5 -6.42 19.58 9.39
C SER A 5 -6.85 18.97 8.08
N THR A 6 -6.64 19.64 6.96
CA THR A 6 -7.02 19.06 5.69
C THR A 6 -5.92 18.24 5.07
N GLN A 7 -4.80 18.10 5.73
CA GLN A 7 -3.71 17.40 5.13
C GLN A 7 -3.65 15.95 5.55
N SER A 8 -3.13 15.11 4.66
CA SER A 8 -2.94 13.71 4.99
C SER A 8 -1.75 13.55 5.93
N HIS A 9 -1.76 12.49 6.66
CA HIS A 9 -0.65 12.12 7.53
C HIS A 9 0.02 10.88 7.00
N SER A 10 1.34 10.86 7.04
CA SER A 10 2.11 9.68 6.67
C SER A 10 2.89 9.21 7.88
N ASP A 11 2.62 8.02 8.31
CA ASP A 11 3.30 7.42 9.45
C ASP A 11 4.17 6.28 8.98
N MET A 12 5.47 6.38 9.26
CA MET A 12 6.37 5.30 8.89
C MET A 12 6.23 4.18 9.90
N LEU A 13 6.06 2.97 9.40
CA LEU A 13 5.91 1.81 10.26
C LEU A 13 7.28 1.22 10.59
N MET A 14 7.46 0.81 11.82
CA MET A 14 8.66 0.08 12.20
C MET A 14 8.59 -1.31 11.58
N SER A 15 9.75 -1.84 11.21
CA SER A 15 9.76 -3.14 10.52
C SER A 15 9.13 -4.26 11.35
N ASN A 16 9.23 -4.17 12.66
CA ASN A 16 8.61 -5.19 13.50
C ASN A 16 7.10 -5.06 13.58
N GLU A 17 6.54 -3.95 13.07
CA GLU A 17 5.10 -3.77 13.02
C GLU A 17 4.49 -4.26 11.72
N TRP A 18 5.32 -4.49 10.71
CA TRP A 18 4.81 -4.86 9.38
C TRP A 18 3.91 -6.08 9.40
N PRO A 19 4.33 -7.19 10.03
CA PRO A 19 3.48 -8.38 9.94
C PRO A 19 2.08 -8.17 10.49
N SER A 20 1.96 -7.54 11.66
CA SER A 20 0.65 -7.29 12.25
C SER A 20 -0.16 -6.30 11.44
N PHE A 21 0.50 -5.23 11.01
CA PHE A 21 -0.19 -4.20 10.24
C PHE A 21 -0.73 -4.77 8.94
N LEU A 22 0.10 -5.51 8.22
CA LEU A 22 -0.32 -6.03 6.92
C LEU A 22 -1.38 -7.12 7.06
N ALA A 23 -1.27 -7.95 8.10
CA ALA A 23 -2.27 -8.97 8.34
C ALA A 23 -3.63 -8.35 8.68
N ASN A 24 -3.63 -7.34 9.54
CA ASN A 24 -4.86 -6.66 9.89
C ASN A 24 -5.46 -5.95 8.69
N LEU A 25 -4.60 -5.35 7.87
CA LEU A 25 -5.06 -4.66 6.70
C LEU A 25 -5.71 -5.61 5.71
N ALA A 26 -5.06 -6.75 5.47
CA ALA A 26 -5.58 -7.74 4.55
C ALA A 26 -6.95 -8.22 4.99
N GLN A 27 -7.16 -8.35 6.28
CA GLN A 27 -8.41 -8.84 6.80
C GLN A 27 -9.49 -7.76 6.80
N SER A 28 -9.15 -6.56 7.25
CA SER A 28 -10.15 -5.50 7.39
C SER A 28 -10.54 -4.88 6.05
N ARG A 29 -9.68 -4.98 5.05
CA ARG A 29 -9.96 -4.38 3.74
C ARG A 29 -10.20 -5.43 2.66
N ARG A 30 -10.40 -6.67 3.05
CA ARG A 30 -10.65 -7.72 2.09
C ARG A 30 -11.90 -7.40 1.29
N GLY A 31 -11.79 -7.49 -0.02
CA GLY A 31 -12.90 -7.20 -0.91
C GLY A 31 -12.97 -5.77 -1.37
N GLN A 32 -12.21 -4.88 -0.73
CA GLN A 32 -12.22 -3.49 -1.15
C GLN A 32 -11.35 -3.33 -2.39
N PRO A 33 -11.81 -2.58 -3.39
CA PRO A 33 -10.98 -2.35 -4.58
C PRO A 33 -9.74 -1.56 -4.22
N ILE A 34 -8.61 -1.98 -4.76
CA ILE A 34 -7.36 -1.26 -4.58
C ILE A 34 -6.70 -1.06 -5.94
N VAL A 35 -5.87 -0.04 -6.01
CA VAL A 35 -5.05 0.25 -7.17
C VAL A 35 -3.62 0.33 -6.68
N ILE A 36 -2.70 -0.30 -7.38
CA ILE A 36 -1.29 -0.21 -7.05
C ILE A 36 -0.58 0.53 -8.16
N GLU A 37 0.07 1.62 -7.79
CA GLU A 37 0.81 2.46 -8.71
C GLU A 37 2.27 2.38 -8.37
N GLN A 38 3.11 2.27 -9.38
CA GLN A 38 4.54 2.37 -9.20
C GLN A 38 4.94 3.77 -9.64
N ASP A 39 5.73 4.42 -8.83
CA ASP A 39 6.15 5.79 -9.10
C ASP A 39 7.19 5.80 -10.20
N ASP A 40 6.71 5.92 -11.42
CA ASP A 40 7.55 5.86 -12.56
C ASP A 40 6.86 6.73 -13.60
N ASP A 41 7.61 7.35 -14.45
CA ASP A 41 7.08 8.33 -15.39
C ASP A 41 6.02 7.76 -16.30
N LEU A 42 6.15 6.51 -16.65
CA LEU A 42 5.20 5.92 -17.57
C LEU A 42 3.84 5.76 -16.94
N LEU A 43 3.82 5.48 -15.65
CA LEU A 43 2.56 5.27 -14.97
C LEU A 43 1.77 6.54 -14.80
N LEU A 44 2.43 7.66 -14.78
CA LEU A 44 1.73 8.92 -14.64
C LEU A 44 0.88 9.25 -15.83
N GLN A 45 1.10 8.58 -16.94
CA GLN A 45 0.33 8.82 -18.12
C GLN A 45 -0.93 7.99 -18.20
N HIS A 46 -1.09 7.07 -17.27
CA HIS A 46 -2.26 6.21 -17.25
C HIS A 46 -3.08 6.49 -16.02
N PRO A 47 -4.33 6.85 -16.18
CA PRO A 47 -5.15 7.08 -15.01
C PRO A 47 -5.30 5.78 -14.23
N PRO A 48 -5.38 5.86 -12.93
CA PRO A 48 -5.61 4.66 -12.15
C PRO A 48 -6.94 4.06 -12.56
N GLY A 49 -7.01 2.79 -12.68
CA GLY A 49 -8.22 2.12 -13.03
C GLY A 49 -9.18 2.09 -11.87
N ARG A 50 -10.21 1.29 -12.01
CA ARG A 50 -11.20 1.16 -10.95
C ARG A 50 -10.68 0.33 -9.79
N GLY A 51 -9.55 -0.29 -10.00
CA GLY A 51 -9.02 -1.16 -9.00
C GLY A 51 -9.63 -2.54 -9.07
N ALA A 52 -9.13 -3.43 -8.24
CA ALA A 52 -9.63 -4.78 -8.15
C ALA A 52 -9.72 -5.15 -6.68
N PRO A 53 -10.70 -5.95 -6.30
CA PRO A 53 -10.88 -6.31 -4.90
C PRO A 53 -9.65 -6.98 -4.31
N LEU A 54 -9.27 -6.52 -3.14
CA LEU A 54 -8.13 -7.07 -2.42
C LEU A 54 -8.48 -8.46 -1.90
N GLN A 55 -7.59 -9.42 -2.11
CA GLN A 55 -7.77 -10.77 -1.61
C GLN A 55 -6.82 -11.11 -0.49
N GLY A 56 -5.62 -10.57 -0.52
CA GLY A 56 -4.66 -10.88 0.52
C GLY A 56 -3.39 -10.07 0.42
N ILE A 57 -2.69 -9.98 1.54
CA ILE A 57 -1.38 -9.33 1.62
C ILE A 57 -0.52 -10.27 2.44
N GLU A 58 0.63 -10.62 1.91
CA GLU A 58 1.48 -11.59 2.57
C GLU A 58 2.92 -11.13 2.55
N LEU A 59 3.58 -11.26 3.68
CA LEU A 59 5.00 -10.94 3.78
C LEU A 59 5.73 -12.27 3.86
N ARG A 60 6.54 -12.57 2.86
CA ARG A 60 7.25 -13.83 2.76
C ARG A 60 8.73 -13.62 2.81
N THR A 61 9.45 -14.67 3.18
CA THR A 61 10.91 -14.66 3.12
C THR A 61 11.35 -15.77 2.20
N ALA A 62 12.14 -15.43 1.20
CA ALA A 62 12.68 -16.42 0.27
C ALA A 62 14.11 -16.04 -0.04
N HIS A 63 15.02 -16.98 0.09
CA HIS A 63 16.44 -16.74 -0.22
C HIS A 63 16.98 -15.52 0.53
N LYS A 64 16.66 -15.43 1.82
CA LYS A 64 17.12 -14.34 2.69
C LYS A 64 16.60 -12.97 2.27
N GLN A 65 15.56 -12.96 1.46
CA GLN A 65 14.99 -11.72 0.97
C GLN A 65 13.53 -11.71 1.33
N GLN A 66 13.04 -10.55 1.74
CA GLN A 66 11.62 -10.40 2.01
C GLN A 66 10.88 -10.07 0.73
N LEU A 67 9.68 -10.61 0.62
CA LEU A 67 8.80 -10.33 -0.51
C LEU A 67 7.46 -9.90 0.06
N LEU A 68 6.95 -8.81 -0.46
CA LEU A 68 5.61 -8.37 -0.09
C LEU A 68 4.69 -8.72 -1.26
N VAL A 69 3.73 -9.59 -1.02
CA VAL A 69 2.86 -10.10 -2.06
C VAL A 69 1.45 -9.59 -1.81
N ILE A 70 0.92 -8.86 -2.76
CA ILE A 70 -0.43 -8.31 -2.68
C ILE A 70 -1.25 -8.93 -3.78
N THR A 71 -2.33 -9.62 -3.41
CA THR A 71 -3.17 -10.34 -4.35
C THR A 71 -4.53 -9.69 -4.47
N THR A 72 -4.95 -9.48 -5.69
CA THR A 72 -6.30 -8.99 -5.98
C THR A 72 -6.98 -10.01 -6.87
N THR A 73 -8.25 -9.78 -7.17
CA THR A 73 -8.95 -10.67 -8.08
C THR A 73 -8.41 -10.58 -9.50
N ALA A 74 -7.69 -9.52 -9.83
CA ALA A 74 -7.18 -9.33 -11.18
C ALA A 74 -5.75 -9.83 -11.35
N GLN A 75 -4.92 -9.65 -10.34
CA GLN A 75 -3.52 -10.06 -10.47
C GLN A 75 -2.82 -10.02 -9.13
N THR A 76 -1.59 -10.53 -9.14
CA THR A 76 -0.74 -10.56 -7.96
C THR A 76 0.44 -9.62 -8.19
N TYR A 77 0.72 -8.79 -7.19
CA TYR A 77 1.85 -7.88 -7.21
C TYR A 77 2.89 -8.38 -6.23
N THR A 78 4.14 -8.41 -6.63
CA THR A 78 5.23 -8.81 -5.75
C THR A 78 6.24 -7.69 -5.67
N ILE A 79 6.47 -7.21 -4.46
CA ILE A 79 7.47 -6.17 -4.22
C ILE A 79 8.63 -6.83 -3.51
N GLU A 80 9.79 -6.82 -4.17
CA GLU A 80 10.99 -7.47 -3.64
C GLU A 80 11.72 -6.54 -2.71
N SER A 81 12.17 -7.07 -1.60
CA SER A 81 12.98 -6.35 -0.63
C SER A 81 12.36 -5.02 -0.21
N PRO A 82 11.16 -5.06 0.34
CA PRO A 82 10.59 -3.80 0.87
C PRO A 82 11.49 -3.27 1.96
N ASN A 83 11.69 -1.97 1.96
CA ASN A 83 12.60 -1.32 2.89
C ASN A 83 11.88 -0.41 3.87
N LEU A 84 10.94 0.37 3.36
CA LEU A 84 10.17 1.29 4.19
C LEU A 84 8.70 1.18 3.82
N ILE A 85 7.85 1.28 4.81
CA ILE A 85 6.40 1.23 4.60
C ILE A 85 5.77 2.37 5.39
N TRP A 86 4.95 3.17 4.71
CA TRP A 86 4.21 4.27 5.36
C TRP A 86 2.72 4.02 5.24
N ALA A 87 2.03 4.29 6.33
CA ALA A 87 0.57 4.31 6.32
C ALA A 87 0.14 5.74 6.07
N ILE A 88 -0.70 5.96 5.08
CA ILE A 88 -1.16 7.29 4.71
C ILE A 88 -2.61 7.42 5.11
N ARG A 89 -2.92 8.38 5.95
CA ARG A 89 -4.26 8.57 6.49
C ARG A 89 -4.80 9.93 6.11
N ASN A 90 -6.11 10.03 5.98
CA ASN A 90 -6.74 11.29 5.70
C ASN A 90 -6.93 12.07 7.00
N GLU A 91 -7.60 13.21 6.91
CA GLU A 91 -7.74 14.07 8.09
C GLU A 91 -8.65 13.45 9.15
N GLN A 92 -9.47 12.47 8.78
CA GLN A 92 -10.29 11.77 9.76
C GLN A 92 -9.56 10.60 10.39
N GLY A 93 -8.32 10.38 10.02
CA GLY A 93 -7.56 9.28 10.55
C GLY A 93 -7.76 7.96 9.84
N GLU A 94 -8.49 7.96 8.75
CA GLU A 94 -8.74 6.73 8.00
C GLU A 94 -7.58 6.42 7.09
N LEU A 95 -7.21 5.16 7.01
CA LEU A 95 -6.14 4.71 6.15
C LEU A 95 -6.63 4.75 4.71
N VAL A 96 -5.98 5.56 3.88
CA VAL A 96 -6.38 5.70 2.47
C VAL A 96 -5.36 5.12 1.52
N ALA A 97 -4.13 4.91 1.96
CA ALA A 97 -3.11 4.35 1.09
C ALA A 97 -1.96 3.82 1.92
N VAL A 98 -1.17 2.96 1.31
CA VAL A 98 0.07 2.46 1.90
C VAL A 98 1.16 2.65 0.87
N GLU A 99 2.23 3.30 1.28
CA GLU A 99 3.35 3.56 0.40
C GLU A 99 4.49 2.63 0.78
N ILE A 100 5.07 1.97 -0.20
CA ILE A 100 6.15 1.01 0.02
C ILE A 100 7.35 1.44 -0.81
N LEU A 101 8.50 1.53 -0.17
CA LEU A 101 9.74 1.84 -0.85
C LEU A 101 10.62 0.61 -0.74
N ASP A 102 11.16 0.14 -1.87
CA ASP A 102 12.03 -1.03 -1.82
C ASP A 102 13.49 -0.59 -1.67
N THR A 103 14.40 -1.55 -1.61
CA THR A 103 15.80 -1.24 -1.38
C THR A 103 16.46 -0.55 -2.57
N GLN A 104 15.81 -0.55 -3.72
CA GLN A 104 16.31 0.16 -4.88
C GLN A 104 15.63 1.51 -5.04
N GLU A 105 14.91 1.94 -4.01
CA GLU A 105 14.24 3.22 -3.98
C GLU A 105 13.09 3.33 -4.97
N ARG A 106 12.53 2.22 -5.36
CA ARG A 106 11.32 2.23 -6.16
C ARG A 106 10.13 2.37 -5.23
N ARG A 107 9.20 3.21 -5.60
CA ARG A 107 8.05 3.52 -4.77
C ARG A 107 6.80 2.90 -5.34
N PHE A 108 6.05 2.25 -4.48
CA PHE A 108 4.76 1.67 -4.83
C PHE A 108 3.72 2.24 -3.90
N ILE A 109 2.57 2.58 -4.43
CA ILE A 109 1.48 3.12 -3.62
C ILE A 109 0.26 2.26 -3.84
N MET A 110 -0.23 1.68 -2.75
CA MET A 110 -1.47 0.91 -2.77
C MET A 110 -2.57 1.82 -2.27
N ARG A 111 -3.50 2.17 -3.14
CA ARG A 111 -4.60 3.06 -2.78
C ARG A 111 -5.88 2.29 -2.66
N PHE A 112 -6.67 2.65 -1.67
CA PHE A 112 -7.98 2.05 -1.49
C PHE A 112 -8.98 2.91 -2.23
N VAL A 113 -9.75 2.28 -3.11
CA VAL A 113 -10.68 2.98 -3.95
C VAL A 113 -12.01 3.09 -3.23
N SER A 114 -12.49 4.31 -3.15
CA SER A 114 -13.77 4.54 -2.52
C SER A 114 -14.89 4.13 -3.47
N GLU A 115 -15.91 3.49 -2.91
CA GLU A 115 -16.98 3.06 -3.75
C GLU A 115 -18.17 3.90 -3.51
N ASP A 116 -18.28 5.00 -3.91
CA ASP A 116 -19.45 5.76 -3.63
C ASP A 116 -20.43 5.72 -4.69
#